data_bdeea9a91fd2a12e3b6843c600f99b8b
#
_entry.id   bdeea9a91fd2a12e3b6843c600f99b8b
#
_cell.length_a   1.000
_cell.length_b   1.000
_cell.length_c   1.000
_cell.angle_alpha   90.00
_cell.angle_beta   90.00
_cell.angle_gamma   90.00
#
_symmetry.space_group_name_H-M   'P 1'
#
loop_
_entity.id
_entity.type
_entity.pdbx_description
1 polymer ?
#
loop_
_entity_poly.entity_id
_entity_poly.type
_entity_poly.pdbx_seq_one_letter_code
_entity_poly.pdbx_strand_id
1 'polypeptide(L)'
;MKVPRITLAGTTSGVGKTSITCAIIYALQKKGFSVQPFKVGPDYIDPSYLSSISNHDAFNLDVWLMGENQVLESFVSNSKSDVSVIEGVMGYYDGFGGDSNYASTQHVASITKSPVILILDASKTARSIAATALGFQKFHRNSRISGIILNKIGSKKHEILCRQALEKTKLPTIGVIYKNSELNFESRHLGLIPAEEKNLKSKIEKNSKIISESLDI
;
A
#
# COMPACT_ATOMS: atom_id res chain seq x y z
N MET A 1 -8.86 -18.21 -10.02
CA MET A 1 -7.88 -18.25 -8.91
C MET A 1 -8.57 -17.74 -7.65
N LYS A 2 -8.63 -18.53 -6.57
CA LYS A 2 -9.29 -18.16 -5.31
C LYS A 2 -8.22 -17.80 -4.25
N VAL A 3 -7.37 -16.81 -4.55
CA VAL A 3 -6.39 -16.30 -3.59
C VAL A 3 -6.90 -14.96 -3.09
N PRO A 4 -7.28 -14.80 -1.81
CA PRO A 4 -7.59 -13.52 -1.21
C PRO A 4 -6.38 -12.59 -1.33
N ARG A 5 -6.58 -11.36 -1.83
CA ARG A 5 -5.48 -10.44 -2.10
C ARG A 5 -5.93 -8.99 -2.14
N ILE A 6 -5.04 -8.10 -1.78
CA ILE A 6 -5.20 -6.65 -1.95
C ILE A 6 -3.89 -6.03 -2.43
N THR A 7 -3.98 -4.90 -3.13
CA THR A 7 -2.83 -4.08 -3.50
C THR A 7 -2.94 -2.71 -2.83
N LEU A 8 -1.88 -2.27 -2.16
CA LEU A 8 -1.76 -0.94 -1.56
C LEU A 8 -1.02 -0.04 -2.56
N ALA A 9 -1.68 0.98 -3.06
CA ALA A 9 -1.11 1.92 -4.01
C ALA A 9 -1.11 3.35 -3.45
N GLY A 10 -0.15 4.15 -3.84
CA GLY A 10 -0.11 5.57 -3.49
C GLY A 10 -0.34 6.48 -4.69
N THR A 11 -0.69 7.73 -4.45
CA THR A 11 -0.72 8.74 -5.51
C THR A 11 0.67 9.19 -5.93
N THR A 12 1.67 9.00 -5.06
CA THR A 12 3.08 9.35 -5.29
C THR A 12 3.97 8.59 -4.31
N SER A 13 5.28 8.75 -4.45
CA SER A 13 6.24 8.30 -3.44
C SER A 13 6.05 9.09 -2.13
N GLY A 14 6.37 8.47 -0.98
CA GLY A 14 6.33 9.14 0.33
C GLY A 14 4.92 9.34 0.94
N VAL A 15 3.87 8.79 0.33
CA VAL A 15 2.50 8.87 0.89
C VAL A 15 2.29 7.95 2.09
N GLY A 16 3.27 7.09 2.44
CA GLY A 16 3.22 6.18 3.59
C GLY A 16 2.81 4.75 3.26
N LYS A 17 3.02 4.30 2.00
CA LYS A 17 2.67 2.93 1.58
C LYS A 17 3.21 1.87 2.52
N THR A 18 4.52 1.84 2.74
CA THR A 18 5.20 0.79 3.53
C THR A 18 4.69 0.73 4.96
N SER A 19 4.55 1.90 5.62
CA SER A 19 4.01 1.97 6.99
C SER A 19 2.59 1.41 7.08
N ILE A 20 1.74 1.77 6.11
CA ILE A 20 0.34 1.34 6.07
C ILE A 20 0.25 -0.13 5.70
N THR A 21 1.09 -0.61 4.79
CA THR A 21 1.16 -2.03 4.43
C THR A 21 1.55 -2.88 5.63
N CYS A 22 2.59 -2.48 6.38
CA CYS A 22 2.98 -3.14 7.62
C CYS A 22 1.84 -3.17 8.65
N ALA A 23 1.10 -2.07 8.79
CA ALA A 23 -0.03 -1.99 9.72
C ALA A 23 -1.19 -2.90 9.31
N ILE A 24 -1.49 -3.02 8.02
CA ILE A 24 -2.51 -3.94 7.51
C ILE A 24 -2.09 -5.40 7.75
N ILE A 25 -0.84 -5.74 7.46
CA ILE A 25 -0.29 -7.09 7.75
C ILE A 25 -0.43 -7.40 9.24
N TYR A 26 0.00 -6.47 10.11
CA TYR A 26 -0.12 -6.61 11.56
C TYR A 26 -1.58 -6.84 12.00
N ALA A 27 -2.52 -6.02 11.50
CA ALA A 27 -3.93 -6.13 11.86
C ALA A 27 -4.54 -7.47 11.43
N LEU A 28 -4.23 -7.94 10.22
CA LEU A 28 -4.68 -9.24 9.72
C LEU A 28 -4.14 -10.39 10.56
N GLN A 29 -2.84 -10.35 10.93
CA GLN A 29 -2.24 -11.35 11.81
C GLN A 29 -2.87 -11.35 13.21
N LYS A 30 -3.21 -10.18 13.77
CA LYS A 30 -3.94 -10.09 15.05
C LYS A 30 -5.33 -10.68 14.99
N LYS A 31 -5.94 -10.76 13.81
CA LYS A 31 -7.20 -11.47 13.56
C LYS A 31 -7.02 -12.98 13.26
N GLY A 32 -5.80 -13.48 13.31
CA GLY A 32 -5.48 -14.91 13.12
C GLY A 32 -5.19 -15.31 11.68
N PHE A 33 -5.10 -14.35 10.72
CA PHE A 33 -4.76 -14.65 9.32
C PHE A 33 -3.25 -14.72 9.12
N SER A 34 -2.80 -15.72 8.37
CA SER A 34 -1.46 -15.72 7.78
C SER A 34 -1.44 -14.79 6.56
N VAL A 35 -0.36 -14.02 6.42
CA VAL A 35 -0.26 -13.00 5.36
C VAL A 35 1.00 -13.20 4.53
N GLN A 36 0.83 -13.35 3.22
CA GLN A 36 1.94 -13.38 2.27
C GLN A 36 2.16 -11.97 1.69
N PRO A 37 3.30 -11.33 1.98
CA PRO A 37 3.63 -10.03 1.43
C PRO A 37 4.29 -10.15 0.05
N PHE A 38 4.02 -9.13 -0.79
CA PHE A 38 4.67 -8.90 -2.07
C PHE A 38 5.01 -7.42 -2.23
N LYS A 39 6.04 -7.13 -3.00
CA LYS A 39 6.45 -5.78 -3.38
C LYS A 39 6.47 -5.61 -4.90
N VAL A 40 5.85 -4.57 -5.43
CA VAL A 40 5.96 -4.23 -6.86
C VAL A 40 7.31 -3.57 -7.13
N GLY A 41 7.96 -4.01 -8.22
CA GLY A 41 9.25 -3.47 -8.66
C GLY A 41 10.46 -4.11 -7.99
N PRO A 42 11.68 -3.70 -8.38
CA PRO A 42 12.94 -4.31 -7.96
C PRO A 42 13.46 -3.68 -6.64
N ASP A 43 12.59 -3.51 -5.65
CA ASP A 43 12.93 -2.92 -4.37
C ASP A 43 13.59 -3.97 -3.46
N TYR A 44 14.65 -3.59 -2.77
CA TYR A 44 15.37 -4.45 -1.84
C TYR A 44 15.07 -4.14 -0.37
N ILE A 45 14.69 -2.90 -0.07
CA ILE A 45 14.54 -2.38 1.30
C ILE A 45 13.15 -2.66 1.86
N ASP A 46 12.11 -2.23 1.15
CA ASP A 46 10.73 -2.40 1.59
C ASP A 46 10.37 -3.89 1.83
N PRO A 47 10.79 -4.87 0.98
CA PRO A 47 10.59 -6.28 1.26
C PRO A 47 11.10 -6.73 2.63
N SER A 48 12.22 -6.19 3.12
CA SER A 48 12.76 -6.55 4.43
C SER A 48 11.83 -6.16 5.59
N TYR A 49 11.17 -4.99 5.48
CA TYR A 49 10.16 -4.56 6.46
C TYR A 49 8.92 -5.44 6.40
N LEU A 50 8.46 -5.76 5.19
CA LEU A 50 7.29 -6.61 4.99
C LEU A 50 7.53 -8.03 5.51
N SER A 51 8.71 -8.59 5.25
CA SER A 51 9.12 -9.92 5.77
C SER A 51 9.20 -9.91 7.30
N SER A 52 9.79 -8.86 7.87
CA SER A 52 9.94 -8.73 9.33
C SER A 52 8.59 -8.72 10.06
N ILE A 53 7.57 -8.05 9.53
CA ILE A 53 6.26 -7.95 10.16
C ILE A 53 5.37 -9.16 9.89
N SER A 54 5.45 -9.75 8.69
CA SER A 54 4.62 -10.90 8.29
C SER A 54 5.13 -12.23 8.82
N ASN A 55 6.42 -12.34 9.17
CA ASN A 55 7.17 -13.58 9.40
C ASN A 55 7.17 -14.53 8.17
N HIS A 56 6.98 -13.98 6.97
CA HIS A 56 7.09 -14.65 5.68
C HIS A 56 7.99 -13.83 4.75
N ASP A 57 8.74 -14.50 3.90
CA ASP A 57 9.56 -13.81 2.89
C ASP A 57 8.66 -12.99 1.94
N ALA A 58 9.02 -11.74 1.72
CA ALA A 58 8.36 -10.89 0.74
C ALA A 58 9.00 -11.09 -0.63
N PHE A 59 8.18 -11.32 -1.66
CA PHE A 59 8.64 -11.52 -3.03
C PHE A 59 8.39 -10.28 -3.88
N ASN A 60 9.35 -9.96 -4.77
CA ASN A 60 9.19 -8.90 -5.73
C ASN A 60 8.34 -9.35 -6.93
N LEU A 61 7.48 -8.46 -7.39
CA LEU A 61 6.68 -8.61 -8.60
C LEU A 61 7.10 -7.51 -9.58
N ASP A 62 8.07 -7.79 -10.42
CA ASP A 62 8.65 -6.83 -11.35
C ASP A 62 8.39 -7.26 -12.80
N VAL A 63 7.48 -6.54 -13.47
CA VAL A 63 7.12 -6.84 -14.86
C VAL A 63 8.26 -6.56 -15.82
N TRP A 64 9.10 -5.55 -15.52
CA TRP A 64 10.24 -5.20 -16.37
C TRP A 64 11.29 -6.31 -16.41
N LEU A 65 11.62 -6.88 -15.24
CA LEU A 65 12.67 -7.92 -15.13
C LEU A 65 12.13 -9.32 -15.45
N MET A 66 10.88 -9.62 -15.09
CA MET A 66 10.34 -10.96 -15.11
C MET A 66 9.37 -11.20 -16.28
N GLY A 67 8.72 -10.15 -16.79
CA GLY A 67 7.60 -10.29 -17.71
C GLY A 67 6.28 -10.66 -16.99
N GLU A 68 5.15 -10.49 -17.69
CA GLU A 68 3.80 -10.66 -17.10
C GLU A 68 3.52 -12.09 -16.62
N ASN A 69 3.93 -13.08 -17.42
CA ASN A 69 3.69 -14.50 -17.12
C ASN A 69 4.42 -14.93 -15.83
N GLN A 70 5.69 -14.57 -15.70
CA GLN A 70 6.49 -14.89 -14.52
C GLN A 70 6.02 -14.14 -13.27
N VAL A 71 5.57 -12.89 -13.41
CA VAL A 71 4.91 -12.15 -12.31
C VAL A 71 3.68 -12.90 -11.83
N LEU A 72 2.81 -13.35 -12.73
CA LEU A 72 1.63 -14.11 -12.34
C LEU A 72 1.99 -15.46 -11.72
N GLU A 73 2.94 -16.18 -12.29
CA GLU A 73 3.42 -17.46 -11.78
C GLU A 73 4.05 -17.31 -10.39
N SER A 74 4.94 -16.35 -10.20
CA SER A 74 5.55 -16.03 -8.89
C SER A 74 4.48 -15.68 -7.86
N PHE A 75 3.52 -14.83 -8.23
CA PHE A 75 2.41 -14.49 -7.35
C PHE A 75 1.60 -15.73 -6.93
N VAL A 76 1.19 -16.57 -7.88
CA VAL A 76 0.37 -17.76 -7.60
C VAL A 76 1.13 -18.79 -6.76
N SER A 77 2.38 -19.07 -7.11
CA SER A 77 3.20 -20.09 -6.45
C SER A 77 3.54 -19.74 -5.02
N ASN A 78 3.67 -18.45 -4.71
CA ASN A 78 4.01 -17.97 -3.37
C ASN A 78 2.78 -17.57 -2.53
N SER A 79 1.59 -17.43 -3.11
CA SER A 79 0.35 -17.10 -2.39
C SER A 79 -0.22 -18.30 -1.65
N LYS A 80 0.50 -18.81 -0.64
CA LYS A 80 0.11 -20.01 0.16
C LYS A 80 -0.52 -19.64 1.50
N SER A 81 -0.52 -18.38 1.90
CA SER A 81 -1.14 -17.87 3.12
C SER A 81 -2.63 -17.56 2.90
N ASP A 82 -3.35 -17.24 4.00
CA ASP A 82 -4.79 -16.92 3.94
C ASP A 82 -5.08 -15.70 3.08
N VAL A 83 -4.18 -14.71 3.09
CA VAL A 83 -4.30 -13.49 2.29
C VAL A 83 -2.95 -13.01 1.77
N SER A 84 -2.93 -12.48 0.55
CA SER A 84 -1.76 -11.83 -0.05
C SER A 84 -1.91 -10.32 -0.02
N VAL A 85 -0.86 -9.62 0.43
CA VAL A 85 -0.80 -8.16 0.47
C VAL A 85 0.32 -7.70 -0.45
N ILE A 86 -0.03 -6.91 -1.48
CA ILE A 86 0.91 -6.41 -2.48
C ILE A 86 1.15 -4.93 -2.20
N GLU A 87 2.37 -4.55 -1.88
CA GLU A 87 2.76 -3.14 -1.77
C GLU A 87 3.20 -2.60 -3.13
N GLY A 88 2.60 -1.50 -3.55
CA GLY A 88 2.95 -0.79 -4.78
C GLY A 88 4.25 0.00 -4.70
N VAL A 89 4.77 0.37 -5.85
CA VAL A 89 5.94 1.24 -6.02
C VAL A 89 5.52 2.61 -6.53
N MET A 90 6.24 3.67 -6.17
CA MET A 90 5.99 5.06 -6.64
C MET A 90 4.51 5.47 -6.57
N GLY A 91 3.98 6.20 -7.54
CA GLY A 91 2.56 6.40 -7.74
C GLY A 91 1.92 5.22 -8.49
N TYR A 92 0.60 5.08 -8.37
CA TYR A 92 -0.15 3.94 -8.89
C TYR A 92 0.04 3.69 -10.39
N TYR A 93 0.16 4.76 -11.16
CA TYR A 93 0.35 4.72 -12.61
C TYR A 93 1.79 4.94 -13.05
N ASP A 94 2.72 5.21 -12.12
CA ASP A 94 4.11 5.42 -12.44
C ASP A 94 4.77 4.07 -12.77
N GLY A 95 5.24 3.94 -14.00
CA GLY A 95 5.87 2.75 -14.53
C GLY A 95 7.04 3.10 -15.45
N PHE A 96 7.27 2.26 -16.45
CA PHE A 96 8.28 2.52 -17.46
C PHE A 96 7.74 3.46 -18.54
N GLY A 97 8.26 4.66 -18.59
CA GLY A 97 7.82 5.69 -19.53
C GLY A 97 6.60 6.49 -19.05
N GLY A 98 6.17 7.48 -19.84
CA GLY A 98 5.06 8.36 -19.51
C GLY A 98 3.79 8.14 -20.33
N ASP A 99 3.82 7.22 -21.27
CA ASP A 99 2.77 6.96 -22.27
C ASP A 99 1.96 5.68 -22.02
N SER A 100 2.40 4.86 -21.08
CA SER A 100 1.75 3.60 -20.74
C SER A 100 1.80 3.30 -19.24
N ASN A 101 1.00 2.31 -18.82
CA ASN A 101 1.04 1.81 -17.44
C ASN A 101 2.02 0.63 -17.28
N TYR A 102 2.86 0.36 -18.28
CA TYR A 102 3.77 -0.78 -18.25
C TYR A 102 4.69 -0.72 -17.03
N ALA A 103 4.85 -1.85 -16.35
CA ALA A 103 5.64 -2.03 -15.13
C ALA A 103 5.21 -1.16 -13.92
N SER A 104 4.04 -0.50 -13.97
CA SER A 104 3.49 0.23 -12.83
C SER A 104 2.79 -0.68 -11.82
N THR A 105 2.46 -0.13 -10.66
CA THR A 105 1.59 -0.80 -9.67
C THR A 105 0.23 -1.18 -10.28
N GLN A 106 -0.34 -0.34 -11.15
CA GLN A 106 -1.59 -0.62 -11.86
C GLN A 106 -1.47 -1.84 -12.77
N HIS A 107 -0.33 -1.98 -13.45
CA HIS A 107 -0.08 -3.13 -14.32
C HIS A 107 -0.05 -4.44 -13.50
N VAL A 108 0.71 -4.49 -12.41
CA VAL A 108 0.76 -5.67 -11.52
C VAL A 108 -0.61 -5.98 -10.90
N ALA A 109 -1.36 -4.95 -10.47
CA ALA A 109 -2.72 -5.13 -9.97
C ALA A 109 -3.67 -5.71 -11.03
N SER A 110 -3.46 -5.38 -12.31
CA SER A 110 -4.22 -5.94 -13.43
C SER A 110 -3.86 -7.40 -13.69
N ILE A 111 -2.58 -7.75 -13.72
CA ILE A 111 -2.09 -9.13 -13.91
C ILE A 111 -2.62 -10.04 -12.79
N THR A 112 -2.47 -9.60 -11.54
CA THR A 112 -2.91 -10.36 -10.36
C THR A 112 -4.43 -10.28 -10.13
N LYS A 113 -5.16 -9.44 -10.89
CA LYS A 113 -6.58 -9.12 -10.69
C LYS A 113 -6.89 -8.66 -9.27
N SER A 114 -5.97 -7.95 -8.63
CA SER A 114 -6.08 -7.50 -7.24
C SER A 114 -6.95 -6.25 -7.13
N PRO A 115 -7.89 -6.17 -6.17
CA PRO A 115 -8.49 -4.90 -5.78
C PRO A 115 -7.42 -3.98 -5.18
N VAL A 116 -7.58 -2.68 -5.38
CA VAL A 116 -6.58 -1.68 -5.00
C VAL A 116 -7.13 -0.74 -3.94
N ILE A 117 -6.38 -0.55 -2.88
CA ILE A 117 -6.61 0.47 -1.87
C ILE A 117 -5.67 1.64 -2.17
N LEU A 118 -6.24 2.79 -2.49
CA LEU A 118 -5.48 4.00 -2.81
C LEU A 118 -5.19 4.81 -1.55
N ILE A 119 -3.93 5.02 -1.26
CA ILE A 119 -3.47 5.85 -0.14
C ILE A 119 -3.28 7.28 -0.63
N LEU A 120 -3.97 8.21 0.02
CA LEU A 120 -3.95 9.64 -0.28
C LEU A 120 -3.26 10.41 0.85
N ASP A 121 -2.26 11.20 0.52
CA ASP A 121 -1.67 12.18 1.45
C ASP A 121 -2.59 13.39 1.57
N ALA A 122 -3.22 13.58 2.72
CA ALA A 122 -4.14 14.66 2.98
C ALA A 122 -3.49 15.91 3.59
N SER A 123 -2.16 15.92 3.85
CA SER A 123 -1.48 16.92 4.68
C SER A 123 -1.63 18.38 4.21
N LYS A 124 -1.89 18.60 2.93
CA LYS A 124 -1.98 19.96 2.33
C LYS A 124 -3.22 20.14 1.47
N THR A 125 -4.26 19.35 1.70
CA THR A 125 -5.47 19.35 0.87
C THR A 125 -6.73 19.15 1.73
N ALA A 126 -7.87 19.59 1.23
CA ALA A 126 -9.17 19.32 1.80
C ALA A 126 -10.09 18.78 0.70
N ARG A 127 -10.98 19.60 0.13
CA ARG A 127 -11.90 19.16 -0.93
C ARG A 127 -11.20 18.69 -2.20
N SER A 128 -10.04 19.24 -2.54
CA SER A 128 -9.26 18.83 -3.72
C SER A 128 -8.80 17.37 -3.69
N ILE A 129 -8.77 16.73 -2.51
CA ILE A 129 -8.43 15.31 -2.40
C ILE A 129 -9.41 14.42 -3.18
N ALA A 130 -10.67 14.83 -3.29
CA ALA A 130 -11.66 14.12 -4.09
C ALA A 130 -11.39 14.23 -5.60
N ALA A 131 -10.89 15.37 -6.08
CA ALA A 131 -10.48 15.51 -7.47
C ALA A 131 -9.29 14.58 -7.78
N THR A 132 -8.31 14.50 -6.88
CA THR A 132 -7.20 13.55 -6.99
C THR A 132 -7.72 12.11 -7.04
N ALA A 133 -8.55 11.71 -6.09
CA ALA A 133 -9.10 10.36 -6.03
C ALA A 133 -9.91 10.00 -7.29
N LEU A 134 -10.76 10.92 -7.78
CA LEU A 134 -11.52 10.75 -9.01
C LEU A 134 -10.61 10.66 -10.24
N GLY A 135 -9.55 11.47 -10.29
CA GLY A 135 -8.54 11.38 -11.35
C GLY A 135 -7.94 9.98 -11.41
N PHE A 136 -7.43 9.48 -10.30
CA PHE A 136 -6.87 8.13 -10.22
C PHE A 136 -7.89 7.04 -10.56
N GLN A 137 -9.13 7.17 -10.11
CA GLN A 137 -10.20 6.21 -10.40
C GLN A 137 -10.58 6.17 -11.87
N LYS A 138 -10.53 7.31 -12.57
CA LYS A 138 -11.02 7.47 -13.96
C LYS A 138 -9.92 7.49 -15.01
N PHE A 139 -8.67 7.70 -14.60
CA PHE A 139 -7.53 7.81 -15.51
C PHE A 139 -7.36 6.59 -16.41
N HIS A 140 -7.61 5.40 -15.87
CA HIS A 140 -7.55 4.16 -16.62
C HIS A 140 -8.81 3.32 -16.42
N ARG A 141 -9.33 2.73 -17.51
CA ARG A 141 -10.59 1.94 -17.49
C ARG A 141 -10.58 0.81 -16.46
N ASN A 142 -9.42 0.18 -16.25
CA ASN A 142 -9.22 -0.92 -15.30
C ASN A 142 -8.44 -0.46 -14.06
N SER A 143 -8.81 0.67 -13.47
CA SER A 143 -8.11 1.20 -12.29
C SER A 143 -8.12 0.28 -11.07
N ARG A 144 -9.13 -0.59 -10.94
CA ARG A 144 -9.31 -1.55 -9.83
C ARG A 144 -9.34 -0.92 -8.44
N ILE A 145 -9.37 0.40 -8.32
CA ILE A 145 -9.45 1.09 -7.04
C ILE A 145 -10.79 0.79 -6.39
N SER A 146 -10.76 0.19 -5.21
CA SER A 146 -11.92 -0.32 -4.49
C SER A 146 -12.09 0.32 -3.11
N GLY A 147 -11.09 1.08 -2.64
CA GLY A 147 -11.15 1.78 -1.36
C GLY A 147 -10.06 2.83 -1.23
N ILE A 148 -10.18 3.67 -0.22
CA ILE A 148 -9.29 4.79 0.05
C ILE A 148 -8.81 4.73 1.50
N ILE A 149 -7.54 5.06 1.72
CA ILE A 149 -6.99 5.40 3.03
C ILE A 149 -6.52 6.85 2.97
N LEU A 150 -7.00 7.67 3.93
CA LEU A 150 -6.52 9.03 4.15
C LEU A 150 -5.35 9.01 5.11
N ASN A 151 -4.19 9.48 4.67
CA ASN A 151 -3.02 9.59 5.52
C ASN A 151 -2.67 11.06 5.82
N LYS A 152 -2.02 11.30 6.96
CA LYS A 152 -1.56 12.61 7.44
C LYS A 152 -2.69 13.62 7.64
N ILE A 153 -3.84 13.20 8.12
CA ILE A 153 -4.94 14.07 8.53
C ILE A 153 -4.50 14.95 9.71
N GLY A 154 -4.78 16.24 9.66
CA GLY A 154 -4.31 17.19 10.66
C GLY A 154 -5.24 17.37 11.86
N SER A 155 -6.55 17.12 11.71
CA SER A 155 -7.55 17.32 12.77
C SER A 155 -8.88 16.62 12.45
N LYS A 156 -9.77 16.48 13.44
CA LYS A 156 -11.10 15.92 13.24
C LYS A 156 -11.94 16.72 12.24
N LYS A 157 -11.86 18.05 12.28
CA LYS A 157 -12.51 18.92 11.29
C LYS A 157 -11.98 18.65 9.88
N HIS A 158 -10.68 18.47 9.73
CA HIS A 158 -10.06 18.15 8.44
C HIS A 158 -10.53 16.78 7.91
N GLU A 159 -10.61 15.77 8.76
CA GLU A 159 -11.16 14.46 8.40
C GLU A 159 -12.58 14.59 7.85
N ILE A 160 -13.47 15.31 8.56
CA ILE A 160 -14.86 15.49 8.12
C ILE A 160 -14.93 16.11 6.73
N LEU A 161 -14.15 17.17 6.48
CA LEU A 161 -14.09 17.82 5.16
C LEU A 161 -13.61 16.89 4.05
N CYS A 162 -12.56 16.08 4.32
CA CYS A 162 -12.05 15.13 3.35
C CYS A 162 -13.05 14.00 3.08
N ARG A 163 -13.68 13.42 4.11
CA ARG A 163 -14.68 12.36 3.93
C ARG A 163 -15.89 12.85 3.13
N GLN A 164 -16.45 14.02 3.45
CA GLN A 164 -17.56 14.63 2.70
C GLN A 164 -17.19 14.84 1.22
N ALA A 165 -15.98 15.32 0.95
CA ALA A 165 -15.52 15.48 -0.43
C ALA A 165 -15.42 14.14 -1.18
N LEU A 166 -14.92 13.09 -0.52
CA LEU A 166 -14.73 11.76 -1.10
C LEU A 166 -16.03 11.00 -1.38
N GLU A 167 -17.17 11.38 -0.82
CA GLU A 167 -18.49 10.80 -1.17
C GLU A 167 -18.74 10.81 -2.68
N LYS A 168 -18.22 11.81 -3.39
CA LYS A 168 -18.30 11.90 -4.86
C LYS A 168 -17.64 10.74 -5.60
N THR A 169 -16.67 10.07 -4.98
CA THR A 169 -15.97 8.93 -5.59
C THR A 169 -16.78 7.64 -5.52
N LYS A 170 -17.73 7.56 -4.58
CA LYS A 170 -18.46 6.34 -4.20
C LYS A 170 -17.55 5.21 -3.71
N LEU A 171 -16.29 5.51 -3.37
CA LEU A 171 -15.33 4.56 -2.81
C LEU A 171 -15.38 4.62 -1.28
N PRO A 172 -15.36 3.49 -0.57
CA PRO A 172 -15.27 3.47 0.88
C PRO A 172 -13.93 4.05 1.35
N THR A 173 -13.97 4.88 2.39
CA THR A 173 -12.76 5.30 3.13
C THR A 173 -12.56 4.32 4.28
N ILE A 174 -11.64 3.38 4.09
CA ILE A 174 -11.38 2.26 5.01
C ILE A 174 -10.34 2.57 6.09
N GLY A 175 -9.83 3.77 6.12
CA GLY A 175 -8.89 4.20 7.17
C GLY A 175 -8.60 5.69 7.10
N VAL A 176 -8.35 6.26 8.29
CA VAL A 176 -7.95 7.66 8.46
C VAL A 176 -6.84 7.75 9.48
N ILE A 177 -5.64 8.05 9.00
CA ILE A 177 -4.44 8.11 9.83
C ILE A 177 -4.11 9.58 10.07
N TYR A 178 -4.08 9.96 11.33
CA TYR A 178 -3.72 11.32 11.74
C TYR A 178 -2.21 11.53 11.65
N LYS A 179 -1.81 12.77 11.37
CA LYS A 179 -0.41 13.18 11.43
C LYS A 179 0.10 12.98 12.86
N ASN A 180 1.10 12.13 13.01
CA ASN A 180 1.74 11.85 14.30
C ASN A 180 3.25 11.91 14.10
N SER A 181 3.92 12.75 14.91
CA SER A 181 5.38 12.91 14.88
C SER A 181 6.13 11.64 15.33
N GLU A 182 5.48 10.79 16.11
CA GLU A 182 6.06 9.51 16.56
C GLU A 182 6.07 8.45 15.45
N LEU A 183 5.20 8.58 14.42
CA LEU A 183 5.09 7.66 13.30
C LEU A 183 6.11 7.95 12.18
N ASN A 184 7.15 8.72 12.45
CA ASN A 184 8.25 8.90 11.52
C ASN A 184 9.00 7.55 11.35
N PHE A 185 8.58 6.78 10.35
CA PHE A 185 9.55 5.98 9.63
C PHE A 185 10.48 7.01 8.98
N GLU A 186 11.67 7.14 9.50
CA GLU A 186 12.70 7.99 8.89
C GLU A 186 12.86 7.53 7.46
N SER A 187 12.16 8.25 6.57
CA SER A 187 12.09 7.94 5.17
C SER A 187 13.49 8.06 4.58
N ARG A 188 13.99 6.99 3.99
CA ARG A 188 15.08 6.95 3.02
C ARG A 188 16.52 7.28 3.47
N HIS A 189 16.78 7.85 4.65
CA HIS A 189 18.16 7.88 5.18
C HIS A 189 18.58 6.53 5.78
N LEU A 190 17.64 5.63 6.00
CA LEU A 190 17.84 4.23 6.40
C LEU A 190 18.10 3.28 5.23
N GLY A 191 18.24 3.76 4.01
CA GLY A 191 18.42 2.97 2.79
C GLY A 191 19.62 2.02 2.77
N LEU A 192 20.21 1.72 3.92
CA LEU A 192 21.33 0.79 4.08
C LEU A 192 21.23 -0.06 5.36
N ILE A 193 20.12 0.03 6.13
CA ILE A 193 19.98 -0.76 7.35
C ILE A 193 18.96 -1.86 7.11
N PRO A 194 19.40 -3.14 7.01
CA PRO A 194 18.49 -4.27 6.95
C PRO A 194 17.62 -4.32 8.20
N ALA A 195 16.37 -4.81 8.07
CA ALA A 195 15.40 -4.94 9.17
C ALA A 195 15.85 -5.90 10.30
N GLU A 196 17.01 -6.52 10.19
CA GLU A 196 17.58 -7.49 11.12
C GLU A 196 18.02 -6.88 12.46
N GLU A 197 18.10 -5.56 12.58
CA GLU A 197 18.35 -4.93 13.88
C GLU A 197 17.12 -5.06 14.78
N LYS A 198 17.27 -5.71 15.93
CA LYS A 198 16.19 -5.93 16.94
C LYS A 198 15.41 -4.65 17.28
N ASN A 199 16.08 -3.51 17.29
CA ASN A 199 15.46 -2.18 17.54
C ASN A 199 14.53 -1.76 16.41
N LEU A 200 14.80 -2.13 15.17
CA LEU A 200 13.98 -1.76 14.03
C LEU A 200 12.69 -2.59 13.97
N LYS A 201 12.75 -3.89 14.23
CA LYS A 201 11.57 -4.75 14.29
C LYS A 201 10.56 -4.26 15.33
N SER A 202 11.03 -3.96 16.55
CA SER A 202 10.15 -3.46 17.62
C SER A 202 9.53 -2.10 17.27
N LYS A 203 10.27 -1.23 16.57
CA LYS A 203 9.75 0.06 16.08
C LYS A 203 8.69 -0.13 14.99
N ILE A 204 8.90 -1.06 14.06
CA ILE A 204 7.93 -1.41 13.01
C ILE A 204 6.64 -1.94 13.66
N GLU A 205 6.74 -2.88 14.60
CA GLU A 205 5.60 -3.45 15.31
C GLU A 205 4.82 -2.39 16.09
N LYS A 206 5.50 -1.52 16.86
CA LYS A 206 4.88 -0.41 17.59
C LYS A 206 4.11 0.51 16.66
N ASN A 207 4.74 0.95 15.58
CA ASN A 207 4.11 1.85 14.61
C ASN A 207 2.94 1.18 13.88
N SER A 208 3.11 -0.08 13.49
CA SER A 208 2.06 -0.87 12.84
C SER A 208 0.84 -1.03 13.73
N LYS A 209 1.03 -1.27 15.04
CA LYS A 209 -0.06 -1.32 16.02
C LYS A 209 -0.83 0.00 16.05
N ILE A 210 -0.14 1.14 16.21
CA ILE A 210 -0.79 2.45 16.29
C ILE A 210 -1.58 2.76 15.02
N ILE A 211 -1.00 2.52 13.85
CA ILE A 211 -1.67 2.76 12.58
C ILE A 211 -2.86 1.83 12.39
N SER A 212 -2.73 0.56 12.79
CA SER A 212 -3.80 -0.44 12.62
C SER A 212 -5.09 -0.08 13.36
N GLU A 213 -5.01 0.64 14.48
CA GLU A 213 -6.16 1.14 15.23
C GLU A 213 -6.98 2.20 14.45
N SER A 214 -6.40 2.77 13.40
CA SER A 214 -7.02 3.77 12.51
C SER A 214 -7.59 3.17 11.22
N LEU A 215 -7.53 1.85 11.07
CA LEU A 215 -7.97 1.12 9.88
C LEU A 215 -9.21 0.28 10.20
N ASP A 216 -10.16 0.31 9.29
CA ASP A 216 -11.37 -0.54 9.32
C ASP A 216 -11.10 -1.81 8.51
N ILE A 217 -10.51 -2.83 9.18
CA ILE A 217 -10.04 -4.10 8.59
C ILE A 217 -10.83 -5.28 9.15
#